data_c1b205d59b5386fb949f52c3d6551c78
#
_entry.id   c1b205d59b5386fb949f52c3d6551c78
#
_cell.length_a   1.000
_cell.length_b   1.000
_cell.length_c   1.000
_cell.angle_alpha   90.00
_cell.angle_beta   90.00
_cell.angle_gamma   90.00
#
_symmetry.space_group_name_H-M   'P 1'
#
loop_
_entity.id
_entity.type
_entity.pdbx_description
1 polymer ?
#
loop_
_entity_poly.entity_id
_entity_poly.type
_entity_poly.pdbx_seq_one_letter_code
_entity_poly.pdbx_strand_id
1 'polypeptide(L)'
;MPLSGEKVLELFRQIAGNGGEGVSREIKLRMKKDGELTGLTIGGKEVEPTRDYRVATIDFVAQGNDNMTAFGSSRMVNSPQVNCNNVRVLIENYFREAAGNGVAVEGKIEGRVVVED
;
A
#
# COMPACT_ATOMS: atom_id res chain seq x y z
N MET A 1 6.92 -4.83 -6.07
CA MET A 1 8.08 -3.99 -6.48
C MET A 1 8.91 -3.69 -5.24
N PRO A 2 10.22 -3.90 -5.28
CA PRO A 2 11.09 -3.45 -4.20
C PRO A 2 11.29 -1.93 -4.27
N LEU A 3 11.15 -1.26 -3.14
CA LEU A 3 11.41 0.17 -2.98
C LEU A 3 12.30 0.39 -1.76
N SER A 4 13.29 1.27 -1.89
CA SER A 4 14.03 1.71 -0.71
C SER A 4 13.12 2.48 0.24
N GLY A 5 13.49 2.58 1.51
CA GLY A 5 12.72 3.35 2.49
C GLY A 5 12.53 4.81 2.09
N GLU A 6 13.53 5.41 1.43
CA GLU A 6 13.41 6.77 0.88
C GLU A 6 12.28 6.85 -0.16
N LYS A 7 12.21 5.87 -1.07
CA LYS A 7 11.17 5.80 -2.08
C LYS A 7 9.80 5.49 -1.48
N VAL A 8 9.75 4.69 -0.43
CA VAL A 8 8.52 4.44 0.32
C VAL A 8 8.02 5.74 0.95
N LEU A 9 8.89 6.51 1.59
CA LEU A 9 8.52 7.82 2.14
C LEU A 9 8.02 8.77 1.06
N GLU A 10 8.69 8.82 -0.08
CA GLU A 10 8.25 9.61 -1.23
C GLU A 10 6.85 9.17 -1.72
N LEU A 11 6.65 7.85 -1.85
CA LEU A 11 5.36 7.29 -2.23
C LEU A 11 4.24 7.72 -1.28
N PHE A 12 4.46 7.62 0.01
CA PHE A 12 3.43 7.98 0.99
C PHE A 12 3.20 9.49 1.09
N ARG A 13 4.21 10.31 0.79
CA ARG A 13 3.98 11.75 0.60
C ARG A 13 3.08 12.02 -0.60
N GLN A 14 3.25 11.27 -1.68
CA GLN A 14 2.39 11.35 -2.86
C GLN A 14 0.97 10.88 -2.56
N ILE A 15 0.83 9.80 -1.80
CA ILE A 15 -0.48 9.31 -1.32
C ILE A 15 -1.17 10.37 -0.46
N ALA A 16 -0.47 10.97 0.47
CA ALA A 16 -1.02 12.06 1.30
C ALA A 16 -1.43 13.26 0.45
N GLY A 17 -0.61 13.62 -0.55
CA GLY A 17 -0.92 14.70 -1.49
C GLY A 17 -2.17 14.44 -2.32
N ASN A 18 -2.50 13.17 -2.57
CA ASN A 18 -3.73 12.77 -3.26
C ASN A 18 -4.95 12.70 -2.33
N GLY A 19 -4.79 13.02 -1.04
CA GLY A 19 -5.88 12.96 -0.07
C GLY A 19 -6.01 11.61 0.63
N GLY A 20 -5.05 10.73 0.45
CA GLY A 20 -5.04 9.37 1.00
C GLY A 20 -5.45 8.33 -0.04
N GLU A 21 -5.02 7.11 0.19
CA GLU A 21 -5.33 5.94 -0.65
C GLU A 21 -5.53 4.72 0.25
N GLY A 22 -6.13 3.68 -0.31
CA GLY A 22 -6.25 2.40 0.38
C GLY A 22 -4.88 1.76 0.59
N VAL A 23 -4.59 1.35 1.81
CA VAL A 23 -3.31 0.78 2.19
C VAL A 23 -3.49 -0.52 2.96
N SER A 24 -2.45 -1.34 3.03
CA SER A 24 -2.50 -2.61 3.74
C SER A 24 -2.58 -2.41 5.27
N ARG A 25 -2.98 -3.48 5.96
CA ARG A 25 -3.32 -3.44 7.39
C ARG A 25 -2.18 -2.96 8.30
N GLU A 26 -0.95 -3.31 7.96
CA GLU A 26 0.23 -2.97 8.77
C GLU A 26 0.63 -1.50 8.67
N ILE A 27 0.02 -0.76 7.77
CA ILE A 27 0.36 0.65 7.54
C ILE A 27 -0.52 1.57 8.37
N LYS A 28 0.11 2.53 9.03
CA LYS A 28 -0.55 3.65 9.69
C LYS A 28 0.01 4.95 9.11
N LEU A 29 -0.84 5.69 8.44
CA LEU A 29 -0.51 6.95 7.79
C LEU A 29 -1.22 8.09 8.50
N ARG A 30 -0.49 9.14 8.84
CA ARG A 30 -1.06 10.40 9.34
C ARG A 30 -0.77 11.52 8.39
N MET A 31 -1.76 12.32 8.10
CA MET A 31 -1.64 13.45 7.18
C MET A 31 -2.48 14.62 7.66
N LYS A 32 -2.12 15.81 7.21
CA LYS A 32 -2.94 17.02 7.41
C LYS A 32 -3.97 17.14 6.28
N LYS A 33 -4.97 17.98 6.51
CA LYS A 33 -6.00 18.25 5.49
C LYS A 33 -5.44 18.84 4.19
N ASP A 34 -4.30 19.52 4.26
CA ASP A 34 -3.62 20.08 3.08
C ASP A 34 -2.83 19.06 2.27
N GLY A 35 -2.77 17.82 2.73
CA GLY A 35 -2.05 16.73 2.04
C GLY A 35 -0.62 16.54 2.52
N GLU A 36 -0.20 17.17 3.61
CA GLU A 36 1.13 16.97 4.17
C GLU A 36 1.20 15.68 5.00
N LEU A 37 2.19 14.84 4.73
CA LEU A 37 2.45 13.63 5.51
C LEU A 37 3.07 14.00 6.85
N THR A 38 2.43 13.60 7.96
CA THR A 38 2.90 13.89 9.31
C THR A 38 3.42 12.67 10.05
N GLY A 39 3.07 11.47 9.60
CA GLY A 39 3.57 10.24 10.21
C GLY A 39 3.30 9.02 9.37
N LEU A 40 4.21 8.06 9.45
CA LEU A 40 4.09 6.79 8.72
C LEU A 40 4.77 5.70 9.53
N THR A 41 4.02 4.64 9.84
CA THR A 41 4.59 3.41 10.42
C THR A 41 4.16 2.20 9.61
N ILE A 42 5.03 1.20 9.56
CA ILE A 42 4.77 -0.10 8.94
C ILE A 42 5.06 -1.16 9.99
N GLY A 43 4.03 -1.95 10.33
CA GLY A 43 4.15 -2.96 11.39
C GLY A 43 4.50 -2.36 12.76
N GLY A 44 4.07 -1.13 13.04
CA GLY A 44 4.34 -0.42 14.29
C GLY A 44 5.71 0.24 14.38
N LYS A 45 6.49 0.20 13.30
CA LYS A 45 7.84 0.78 13.23
C LYS A 45 7.91 1.89 12.20
N GLU A 46 8.72 2.90 12.46
CA GLU A 46 9.00 3.95 11.48
C GLU A 46 9.75 3.37 10.26
N VAL A 47 9.53 3.98 9.10
CA VAL A 47 10.21 3.58 7.87
C VAL A 47 11.70 3.91 7.95
N GLU A 48 12.53 2.92 7.69
CA GLU A 48 13.98 3.08 7.63
C GLU A 48 14.41 3.42 6.20
N PRO A 49 15.01 4.61 5.95
CA PRO A 49 15.34 5.05 4.58
C PRO A 49 16.27 4.12 3.81
N THR A 50 17.14 3.41 4.52
CA THR A 50 18.14 2.52 3.91
C THR A 50 17.66 1.09 3.74
N ARG A 51 16.49 0.74 4.27
CA ARG A 51 15.92 -0.59 4.15
C ARG A 51 15.11 -0.72 2.86
N ASP A 52 15.11 -1.90 2.26
CA ASP A 52 14.25 -2.20 1.12
C ASP A 52 12.91 -2.76 1.59
N TYR A 53 11.83 -2.31 0.95
CA TYR A 53 10.47 -2.76 1.20
C TYR A 53 9.87 -3.34 -0.07
N ARG A 54 9.07 -4.38 0.08
CA ARG A 54 8.30 -4.96 -1.03
C ARG A 54 6.93 -4.32 -1.04
N VAL A 55 6.58 -3.70 -2.15
CA VAL A 55 5.31 -2.99 -2.32
C VAL A 55 4.49 -3.64 -3.42
N ALA A 56 3.24 -3.97 -3.12
CA ALA A 56 2.28 -4.44 -4.11
C ALA A 56 1.38 -3.28 -4.55
N THR A 57 1.14 -3.19 -5.84
CA THR A 57 0.26 -2.19 -6.44
C THR A 57 -0.29 -2.70 -7.76
N ILE A 58 -1.23 -1.99 -8.35
CA ILE A 58 -1.73 -2.29 -9.69
C ILE A 58 -0.78 -1.72 -10.75
N ASP A 59 -0.85 -2.27 -11.96
CA ASP A 59 0.04 -1.91 -13.08
C ASP A 59 -0.05 -0.42 -13.44
N PHE A 60 -1.25 0.15 -13.46
CA PHE A 60 -1.45 1.57 -13.75
C PHE A 60 -0.65 2.48 -12.82
N VAL A 61 -0.70 2.22 -11.52
CA VAL A 61 0.03 2.97 -10.50
C VAL A 61 1.54 2.69 -10.57
N ALA A 62 1.92 1.43 -10.82
CA ALA A 62 3.33 1.03 -10.93
C ALA A 62 4.06 1.76 -12.06
N GLN A 63 3.35 2.22 -13.08
CA GLN A 63 3.89 3.01 -14.19
C GLN A 63 4.07 4.49 -13.84
N GLY A 64 3.77 4.90 -12.62
CA GLY A 64 3.93 6.28 -12.16
C GLY A 64 2.69 7.14 -12.31
N ASN A 65 1.52 6.56 -12.61
CA ASN A 65 0.26 7.27 -12.72
C ASN A 65 -0.30 7.64 -11.33
N ASP A 66 -1.34 8.46 -11.29
CA ASP A 66 -1.95 8.98 -10.06
C ASP A 66 -0.96 9.75 -9.17
N ASN A 67 -0.01 10.45 -9.79
CA ASN A 67 1.05 11.19 -9.11
C ASN A 67 1.97 10.32 -8.23
N MET A 68 1.98 9.01 -8.43
CA MET A 68 2.82 8.08 -7.68
C MET A 68 4.11 7.75 -8.41
N THR A 69 4.86 8.81 -8.77
CA THR A 69 6.09 8.70 -9.57
C THR A 69 7.22 7.95 -8.84
N ALA A 70 7.12 7.76 -7.53
CA ALA A 70 8.07 6.96 -6.76
C ALA A 70 8.24 5.55 -7.30
N PHE A 71 7.21 4.97 -7.91
CA PHE A 71 7.29 3.65 -8.55
C PHE A 71 8.11 3.64 -9.85
N GLY A 72 8.28 4.78 -10.50
CA GLY A 72 8.90 4.85 -11.83
C GLY A 72 10.35 4.42 -11.89
N SER A 73 11.05 4.41 -10.76
CA SER A 73 12.47 4.01 -10.67
C SER A 73 12.66 2.57 -10.17
N SER A 74 11.57 1.82 -9.98
CA SER A 74 11.62 0.50 -9.36
C SER A 74 11.41 -0.60 -10.38
N ARG A 75 12.03 -1.75 -10.11
CA ARG A 75 11.86 -2.94 -10.93
C ARG A 75 10.65 -3.75 -10.45
N MET A 76 9.81 -4.20 -11.38
CA MET A 76 8.75 -5.15 -11.07
C MET A 76 9.32 -6.52 -10.73
N VAL A 77 8.82 -7.09 -9.63
CA VAL A 77 9.08 -8.48 -9.27
C VAL A 77 7.74 -9.20 -9.22
N ASN A 78 7.51 -10.06 -10.20
CA ASN A 78 6.29 -10.85 -10.25
C ASN A 78 6.40 -12.06 -9.33
N SER A 79 5.26 -12.43 -8.76
CA SER A 79 5.17 -13.68 -8.00
C SER A 79 5.40 -14.88 -8.92
N PRO A 80 6.05 -15.96 -8.44
CA PRO A 80 6.17 -17.19 -9.20
C PRO A 80 4.84 -17.92 -9.43
N GLN A 81 3.80 -17.58 -8.70
CA GLN A 81 2.47 -18.17 -8.87
C GLN A 81 1.74 -17.50 -10.02
N VAL A 82 1.24 -18.32 -10.96
CA VAL A 82 0.70 -17.84 -12.24
C VAL A 82 -0.43 -16.84 -12.09
N ASN A 83 -1.31 -17.01 -11.12
CA ASN A 83 -2.50 -16.16 -10.97
C ASN A 83 -2.39 -15.09 -9.88
N CYS A 84 -1.27 -14.97 -9.18
CA CYS A 84 -1.21 -14.02 -8.07
C CYS A 84 -0.94 -12.58 -8.51
N ASN A 85 -0.75 -12.35 -9.81
CA ASN A 85 -0.67 -10.99 -10.36
C ASN A 85 -2.02 -10.45 -10.85
N ASN A 86 -3.08 -11.25 -10.80
CA ASN A 86 -4.42 -10.84 -11.22
C ASN A 86 -5.25 -10.51 -9.98
N VAL A 87 -5.61 -9.22 -9.83
CA VAL A 87 -6.36 -8.72 -8.67
C VAL A 87 -7.69 -9.46 -8.48
N ARG A 88 -8.40 -9.72 -9.57
CA ARG A 88 -9.68 -10.43 -9.52
C ARG A 88 -9.52 -11.83 -8.91
N VAL A 89 -8.50 -12.57 -9.33
CA VAL A 89 -8.22 -13.90 -8.81
C VAL A 89 -7.84 -13.85 -7.33
N LEU A 90 -7.05 -12.87 -6.93
CA LEU A 90 -6.66 -12.66 -5.53
C LEU A 90 -7.89 -12.41 -4.64
N ILE A 91 -8.80 -11.57 -5.11
CA ILE A 91 -10.04 -11.27 -4.37
C ILE A 91 -10.92 -12.53 -4.26
N GLU A 92 -11.11 -13.27 -5.35
CA GLU A 92 -11.87 -14.52 -5.34
C GLU A 92 -11.28 -15.54 -4.37
N ASN A 93 -9.96 -15.70 -4.36
CA ASN A 93 -9.27 -16.62 -3.46
C ASN A 93 -9.44 -16.20 -2.00
N TYR A 94 -9.38 -14.92 -1.71
CA TYR A 94 -9.58 -14.39 -0.37
C TYR A 94 -10.98 -14.74 0.17
N PHE A 95 -12.02 -14.54 -0.65
CA PHE A 95 -13.39 -14.89 -0.27
C PHE A 95 -13.57 -16.39 -0.09
N ARG A 96 -12.98 -17.21 -0.96
CA ARG A 96 -13.06 -18.69 -0.83
C ARG A 96 -12.39 -19.17 0.44
N GLU A 97 -11.23 -18.63 0.77
CA GLU A 97 -10.51 -18.99 1.99
C GLU A 97 -11.30 -18.61 3.23
N ALA A 98 -11.88 -17.42 3.26
CA ALA A 98 -12.74 -16.98 4.37
C ALA A 98 -13.95 -17.90 4.53
N ALA A 99 -14.64 -18.25 3.42
CA ALA A 99 -15.77 -19.17 3.43
C ALA A 99 -15.38 -20.57 3.92
N GLY A 100 -14.22 -21.08 3.48
CA GLY A 100 -13.70 -22.38 3.92
C GLY A 100 -13.38 -22.44 5.42
N ASN A 101 -13.04 -21.31 6.01
CA ASN A 101 -12.79 -21.17 7.45
C ASN A 101 -14.06 -20.78 8.24
N GLY A 102 -15.21 -20.68 7.59
CA GLY A 102 -16.45 -20.27 8.23
C GLY A 102 -16.49 -18.81 8.67
N VAL A 103 -15.67 -17.96 8.05
CA VAL A 103 -15.51 -16.55 8.40
C VAL A 103 -16.18 -15.67 7.33
N ALA A 104 -17.03 -14.73 7.75
CA ALA A 104 -17.60 -13.72 6.87
C ALA A 104 -16.55 -12.61 6.63
N VAL A 105 -16.48 -12.14 5.39
CA VAL A 105 -15.63 -10.99 5.06
C VAL A 105 -16.35 -9.71 5.47
N GLU A 106 -15.72 -8.93 6.34
CA GLU A 106 -16.25 -7.66 6.84
C GLU A 106 -15.27 -6.52 6.59
N GLY A 107 -15.79 -5.38 6.18
CA GLY A 107 -15.02 -4.14 6.12
C GLY A 107 -15.07 -3.43 7.47
N LYS A 108 -13.90 -2.97 7.94
CA LYS A 108 -13.78 -2.22 9.18
C LYS A 108 -12.88 -1.01 8.97
N ILE A 109 -13.21 0.09 9.66
CA ILE A 109 -12.33 1.25 9.74
C ILE A 109 -11.30 0.94 10.82
N GLU A 110 -10.04 0.75 10.41
CA GLU A 110 -8.95 0.35 11.32
C GLU A 110 -7.99 1.50 11.65
N GLY A 111 -8.30 2.74 11.21
CA GLY A 111 -7.43 3.88 11.43
C GLY A 111 -6.13 3.83 10.65
N ARG A 112 -6.12 3.20 9.47
CA ARG A 112 -4.92 3.08 8.64
C ARG A 112 -4.46 4.42 8.08
N VAL A 113 -5.42 5.27 7.72
CA VAL A 113 -5.18 6.64 7.26
C VAL A 113 -5.92 7.58 8.19
N VAL A 114 -5.19 8.47 8.84
CA VAL A 114 -5.74 9.45 9.78
C VAL A 114 -5.42 10.84 9.27
N VAL A 115 -6.48 11.65 9.09
CA VAL A 115 -6.34 13.05 8.70
C VAL A 115 -6.38 13.92 9.96
N GLU A 116 -5.34 14.68 10.17
CA GLU A 116 -5.20 15.60 11.32
C GLU A 116 -5.60 17.02 10.93
N ASP A 117 -6.13 17.74 11.89
CA ASP A 117 -6.47 19.16 11.71
C ASP A 117 -5.26 20.08 11.74
#